data_08f1418cb370af8ed0eaaa34f9a9dc6b
#
_entry.id   08f1418cb370af8ed0eaaa34f9a9dc6b
#
_cell.length_a   1.000
_cell.length_b   1.000
_cell.length_c   1.000
_cell.angle_alpha   90.00
_cell.angle_beta   90.00
_cell.angle_gamma   90.00
#
_symmetry.space_group_name_H-M   'P 1'
#
loop_
_entity.id
_entity.type
_entity.pdbx_description
1 polymer ?
#
loop_
_entity_poly.entity_id
_entity_poly.type
_entity_poly.pdbx_seq_one_letter_code
_entity_poly.pdbx_strand_id
1 'polypeptide(L)'
;MEQIAPGALNQTDLRDVRFLVGHDFESIPLARSRNNNENSTMQMTVTDIGMEIRVDLDIQNNPRAKELYSAVKRGDISGMSFAFLVDKDRWDDLDTDMPKRTIESISKVIEVSAVAFPQYEETDLQAASKDGSLDSGRASLESARKQLEADRIAQANQERRMALLDRLNKLTEV
;
A
#
# COMPACT_ATOMS: atom_id res chain seq x y z
N MET A 1 -4.78 -4.08 10.67
CA MET A 1 -4.72 -2.63 10.33
C MET A 1 -3.59 -2.41 9.34
N GLU A 2 -3.77 -1.60 8.28
CA GLU A 2 -2.73 -1.30 7.29
C GLU A 2 -2.40 0.19 7.32
N GLN A 3 -1.12 0.53 7.15
CA GLN A 3 -0.64 1.91 7.03
C GLN A 3 0.52 2.00 6.04
N ILE A 4 0.70 3.17 5.44
CA ILE A 4 1.83 3.47 4.54
C ILE A 4 2.83 4.32 5.32
N ALA A 5 4.09 3.89 5.35
CA ALA A 5 5.15 4.62 6.04
C ALA A 5 5.48 5.93 5.32
N PRO A 6 5.86 6.98 6.05
CA PRO A 6 6.44 8.17 5.45
C PRO A 6 7.62 7.79 4.54
N GLY A 7 7.65 8.33 3.32
CA GLY A 7 8.70 8.03 2.35
C GLY A 7 8.53 6.73 1.53
N ALA A 8 7.48 5.93 1.78
CA ALA A 8 7.22 4.70 1.01
C ALA A 8 7.09 4.95 -0.51
N LEU A 9 6.75 6.16 -0.91
CA LEU A 9 6.60 6.58 -2.30
C LEU A 9 7.87 7.16 -2.93
N ASN A 10 8.97 7.36 -2.19
CA ASN A 10 10.14 8.11 -2.67
C ASN A 10 10.83 7.50 -3.90
N GLN A 11 10.73 6.19 -4.11
CA GLN A 11 11.35 5.48 -5.24
C GLN A 11 10.31 4.80 -6.13
N THR A 12 9.05 5.18 -6.00
CA THR A 12 7.93 4.56 -6.70
C THR A 12 7.92 4.92 -8.19
N ASP A 13 7.66 3.93 -9.04
CA ASP A 13 7.42 4.15 -10.46
C ASP A 13 6.05 4.82 -10.68
N LEU A 14 6.06 6.11 -11.04
CA LEU A 14 4.89 6.93 -11.36
C LEU A 14 4.79 7.27 -12.86
N ARG A 15 5.61 6.64 -13.72
CA ARG A 15 5.75 7.04 -15.14
C ARG A 15 4.48 6.90 -15.95
N ASP A 16 3.60 5.97 -15.60
CA ASP A 16 2.40 5.71 -16.40
C ASP A 16 1.22 5.31 -15.52
N VAL A 17 0.68 6.29 -14.80
CA VAL A 17 -0.45 6.12 -13.89
C VAL A 17 -1.73 6.62 -14.58
N ARG A 18 -2.83 5.94 -14.38
CA ARG A 18 -4.15 6.25 -14.91
C ARG A 18 -5.02 6.88 -13.86
N PHE A 19 -5.88 7.81 -14.25
CA PHE A 19 -6.91 8.38 -13.40
C PHE A 19 -8.27 7.75 -13.73
N LEU A 20 -8.87 7.08 -12.76
CA LEU A 20 -10.12 6.34 -12.89
C LEU A 20 -11.19 6.87 -11.90
N VAL A 21 -12.37 6.27 -11.93
CA VAL A 21 -13.45 6.46 -10.96
C VAL A 21 -13.83 5.10 -10.39
N GLY A 22 -13.81 4.96 -9.07
CA GLY A 22 -14.25 3.73 -8.39
C GLY A 22 -13.42 2.49 -8.70
N HIS A 23 -12.12 2.64 -9.06
CA HIS A 23 -11.24 1.53 -9.47
C HIS A 23 -11.77 0.72 -10.67
N ASP A 24 -12.48 1.37 -11.58
CA ASP A 24 -13.01 0.73 -12.79
C ASP A 24 -11.90 0.59 -13.85
N PHE A 25 -11.14 -0.52 -13.76
CA PHE A 25 -10.02 -0.83 -14.66
C PHE A 25 -10.45 -1.13 -16.11
N GLU A 26 -11.72 -1.43 -16.34
CA GLU A 26 -12.25 -1.71 -17.69
C GLU A 26 -12.66 -0.42 -18.41
N SER A 27 -12.77 0.69 -17.68
CA SER A 27 -13.16 1.96 -18.27
C SER A 27 -11.98 2.70 -18.95
N ILE A 28 -12.33 3.59 -19.87
CA ILE A 28 -11.35 4.52 -20.45
C ILE A 28 -10.90 5.48 -19.35
N PRO A 29 -9.58 5.62 -19.09
CA PRO A 29 -9.06 6.56 -18.11
C PRO A 29 -9.48 8.01 -18.46
N LEU A 30 -9.84 8.78 -17.45
CA LEU A 30 -10.17 10.19 -17.62
C LEU A 30 -8.93 11.08 -17.75
N ALA A 31 -7.79 10.62 -17.25
CA ALA A 31 -6.49 11.27 -17.39
C ALA A 31 -5.35 10.27 -17.23
N ARG A 32 -4.11 10.69 -17.53
CA ARG A 32 -2.93 9.83 -17.49
C ARG A 32 -1.65 10.64 -17.25
N SER A 33 -0.73 10.14 -16.42
CA SER A 33 0.46 10.87 -15.99
C SER A 33 1.55 10.97 -17.06
N ARG A 34 1.73 9.96 -17.91
CA ARG A 34 2.70 9.96 -19.01
C ARG A 34 4.08 10.52 -18.62
N ASN A 35 4.57 10.15 -17.45
CA ASN A 35 5.83 10.64 -16.90
C ASN A 35 5.87 12.17 -16.71
N ASN A 36 4.75 12.80 -16.41
CA ASN A 36 4.59 14.25 -16.28
C ASN A 36 5.12 15.08 -17.50
N ASN A 37 5.09 14.48 -18.70
CA ASN A 37 5.52 15.18 -19.91
C ASN A 37 4.45 16.18 -20.41
N GLU A 38 4.75 16.89 -21.49
CA GLU A 38 3.85 17.90 -22.08
C GLU A 38 2.48 17.37 -22.53
N ASN A 39 2.37 16.06 -22.82
CA ASN A 39 1.13 15.39 -23.21
C ASN A 39 0.40 14.77 -22.00
N SER A 40 0.89 15.00 -20.81
CA SER A 40 0.28 14.51 -19.58
C SER A 40 -1.01 15.26 -19.27
N THR A 41 -2.07 14.53 -18.99
CA THR A 41 -3.36 15.07 -18.50
C THR A 41 -3.52 14.92 -17.01
N MET A 42 -2.51 14.34 -16.34
CA MET A 42 -2.40 14.24 -14.89
C MET A 42 -0.95 14.46 -14.47
N GLN A 43 -0.74 15.36 -13.52
CA GLN A 43 0.55 15.62 -12.89
C GLN A 43 0.56 15.00 -11.50
N MET A 44 1.68 14.37 -11.14
CA MET A 44 1.85 13.71 -9.84
C MET A 44 3.16 14.16 -9.20
N THR A 45 3.11 14.51 -7.92
CA THR A 45 4.28 14.96 -7.16
C THR A 45 4.29 14.27 -5.81
N VAL A 46 5.38 13.58 -5.49
CA VAL A 46 5.61 13.02 -4.16
C VAL A 46 6.10 14.14 -3.25
N THR A 47 5.50 14.26 -2.07
CA THR A 47 5.83 15.22 -1.03
C THR A 47 6.17 14.49 0.27
N ASP A 48 6.64 15.21 1.28
CA ASP A 48 6.95 14.63 2.60
C ASP A 48 5.69 14.09 3.32
N ILE A 49 4.51 14.56 2.94
CA ILE A 49 3.23 14.18 3.56
C ILE A 49 2.39 13.23 2.72
N GLY A 50 2.80 12.94 1.46
CA GLY A 50 2.05 12.05 0.57
C GLY A 50 2.29 12.33 -0.89
N MET A 51 1.27 12.08 -1.72
CA MET A 51 1.31 12.27 -3.17
C MET A 51 0.24 13.29 -3.58
N GLU A 52 0.68 14.41 -4.13
CA GLU A 52 -0.21 15.41 -4.72
C GLU A 52 -0.51 15.05 -6.17
N ILE A 53 -1.79 15.19 -6.56
CA ILE A 53 -2.27 14.85 -7.89
C ILE A 53 -3.07 16.01 -8.44
N ARG A 54 -2.69 16.47 -9.62
CA ARG A 54 -3.46 17.43 -10.41
C ARG A 54 -3.96 16.75 -11.67
N VAL A 55 -5.26 16.81 -11.92
CA VAL A 55 -5.93 16.20 -13.07
C VAL A 55 -6.59 17.26 -13.94
N ASP A 56 -6.26 17.29 -15.21
CA ASP A 56 -6.90 18.14 -16.22
C ASP A 56 -7.99 17.32 -16.92
N LEU A 57 -9.25 17.53 -16.50
CA LEU A 57 -10.41 16.82 -17.01
C LEU A 57 -10.97 17.50 -18.27
N ASP A 58 -11.18 16.74 -19.35
CA ASP A 58 -11.89 17.23 -20.54
C ASP A 58 -13.42 17.27 -20.29
N ILE A 59 -13.87 18.27 -19.54
CA ILE A 59 -15.28 18.45 -19.20
C ILE A 59 -16.14 18.92 -20.37
N GLN A 60 -15.54 19.39 -21.47
CA GLN A 60 -16.27 19.90 -22.64
C GLN A 60 -16.67 18.77 -23.58
N ASN A 61 -15.78 17.81 -23.84
CA ASN A 61 -15.99 16.78 -24.84
C ASN A 61 -16.21 15.38 -24.22
N ASN A 62 -15.89 15.18 -22.94
CA ASN A 62 -16.08 13.90 -22.24
C ASN A 62 -17.19 13.97 -21.20
N PRO A 63 -18.38 13.37 -21.47
CA PRO A 63 -19.50 13.37 -20.53
C PRO A 63 -19.16 12.78 -19.15
N ARG A 64 -18.31 11.75 -19.07
CA ARG A 64 -17.88 11.13 -17.81
C ARG A 64 -17.00 12.07 -16.98
N ALA A 65 -16.11 12.82 -17.64
CA ALA A 65 -15.29 13.83 -16.98
C ALA A 65 -16.15 14.97 -16.44
N LYS A 66 -17.19 15.39 -17.18
CA LYS A 66 -18.14 16.40 -16.75
C LYS A 66 -18.98 15.94 -15.56
N GLU A 67 -19.44 14.68 -15.57
CA GLU A 67 -20.17 14.05 -14.47
C GLU A 67 -19.31 14.02 -13.19
N LEU A 68 -18.07 13.50 -13.28
CA LEU A 68 -17.15 13.48 -12.16
C LEU A 68 -16.88 14.89 -11.64
N TYR A 69 -16.55 15.84 -12.49
CA TYR A 69 -16.31 17.24 -12.10
C TYR A 69 -17.49 17.83 -11.34
N SER A 70 -18.73 17.57 -11.81
CA SER A 70 -19.95 18.02 -11.15
C SER A 70 -20.13 17.38 -9.77
N ALA A 71 -19.87 16.08 -9.62
CA ALA A 71 -19.95 15.37 -8.35
C ALA A 71 -18.91 15.87 -7.33
N VAL A 72 -17.68 16.06 -7.75
CA VAL A 72 -16.60 16.62 -6.91
C VAL A 72 -16.93 18.05 -6.48
N LYS A 73 -17.41 18.90 -7.40
CA LYS A 73 -17.79 20.29 -7.09
C LYS A 73 -18.91 20.38 -6.06
N ARG A 74 -19.82 19.42 -6.02
CA ARG A 74 -20.92 19.35 -5.03
C ARG A 74 -20.51 18.67 -3.72
N GLY A 75 -19.33 18.02 -3.68
CA GLY A 75 -18.90 17.22 -2.55
C GLY A 75 -19.51 15.82 -2.48
N ASP A 76 -20.20 15.36 -3.55
CA ASP A 76 -20.76 14.00 -3.63
C ASP A 76 -19.64 12.94 -3.74
N ILE A 77 -18.50 13.33 -4.28
CA ILE A 77 -17.25 12.58 -4.31
C ILE A 77 -16.15 13.48 -3.71
N SER A 78 -15.55 13.04 -2.61
CA SER A 78 -14.52 13.81 -1.89
C SER A 78 -13.26 12.98 -1.59
N GLY A 79 -13.30 11.66 -1.81
CA GLY A 79 -12.20 10.76 -1.52
C GLY A 79 -11.37 10.39 -2.73
N MET A 80 -10.11 10.08 -2.48
CA MET A 80 -9.18 9.49 -3.44
C MET A 80 -8.72 8.13 -2.93
N SER A 81 -8.42 7.24 -3.87
CA SER A 81 -7.81 5.94 -3.60
C SER A 81 -6.80 5.62 -4.70
N PHE A 82 -5.93 4.64 -4.49
CA PHE A 82 -4.97 4.24 -5.53
C PHE A 82 -4.63 2.76 -5.43
N ALA A 83 -4.31 2.16 -6.57
CA ALA A 83 -3.80 0.80 -6.65
C ALA A 83 -2.29 0.81 -6.89
N PHE A 84 -1.56 -0.03 -6.15
CA PHE A 84 -0.12 -0.06 -6.19
C PHE A 84 0.45 -1.47 -5.97
N LEU A 85 1.73 -1.61 -6.28
CA LEU A 85 2.50 -2.82 -5.99
C LEU A 85 3.43 -2.54 -4.81
N VAL A 86 3.30 -3.35 -3.76
CA VAL A 86 4.18 -3.30 -2.60
C VAL A 86 5.53 -3.91 -2.96
N ASP A 87 6.61 -3.24 -2.60
CA ASP A 87 7.97 -3.74 -2.69
C ASP A 87 8.42 -4.32 -1.34
N LYS A 88 8.17 -3.57 -0.25
CA LYS A 88 8.55 -3.96 1.09
C LYS A 88 7.47 -3.61 2.09
N ASP A 89 7.13 -4.55 2.96
CA ASP A 89 6.24 -4.34 4.10
C ASP A 89 6.80 -4.98 5.37
N ARG A 90 6.29 -4.53 6.51
CA ARG A 90 6.58 -5.06 7.84
C ARG A 90 5.28 -5.35 8.57
N TRP A 91 5.28 -6.43 9.31
CA TRP A 91 4.15 -6.82 10.14
C TRP A 91 4.51 -6.76 11.62
N ASP A 92 3.65 -6.14 12.41
CA ASP A 92 3.74 -6.06 13.87
C ASP A 92 2.51 -6.73 14.51
N ASP A 93 2.59 -7.06 15.80
CA ASP A 93 1.51 -7.66 16.59
C ASP A 93 0.95 -8.97 15.98
N LEU A 94 1.84 -9.82 15.43
CA LEU A 94 1.47 -11.05 14.69
C LEU A 94 0.69 -12.09 15.52
N ASP A 95 0.81 -12.03 16.83
CA ASP A 95 0.15 -12.95 17.80
C ASP A 95 -1.23 -12.45 18.19
N THR A 96 -1.67 -11.30 17.71
CA THR A 96 -2.98 -10.72 18.02
C THR A 96 -4.01 -11.00 16.94
N ASP A 97 -5.29 -10.78 17.25
CA ASP A 97 -6.37 -10.88 16.27
C ASP A 97 -6.33 -9.75 15.23
N MET A 98 -5.58 -8.66 15.52
CA MET A 98 -5.47 -7.49 14.65
C MET A 98 -4.01 -7.13 14.36
N PRO A 99 -3.29 -7.95 13.59
CA PRO A 99 -1.92 -7.62 13.21
C PRO A 99 -1.87 -6.32 12.38
N LYS A 100 -0.77 -5.56 12.56
CA LYS A 100 -0.54 -4.31 11.85
C LYS A 100 0.42 -4.54 10.69
N ARG A 101 0.03 -4.07 9.50
CA ARG A 101 0.87 -4.03 8.32
C ARG A 101 1.36 -2.61 8.09
N THR A 102 2.66 -2.42 7.99
CA THR A 102 3.28 -1.16 7.57
C THR A 102 3.93 -1.36 6.20
N ILE A 103 3.43 -0.66 5.17
CA ILE A 103 4.02 -0.66 3.84
C ILE A 103 5.18 0.33 3.88
N GLU A 104 6.42 -0.18 3.74
CA GLU A 104 7.67 0.58 3.83
C GLU A 104 8.15 1.09 2.47
N SER A 105 7.82 0.37 1.38
CA SER A 105 8.18 0.73 0.02
C SER A 105 7.13 0.28 -0.98
N ILE A 106 6.82 1.16 -1.93
CA ILE A 106 5.91 0.90 -3.05
C ILE A 106 6.74 0.92 -4.34
N SER A 107 6.71 -0.17 -5.10
CA SER A 107 7.47 -0.26 -6.36
C SER A 107 6.79 0.50 -7.49
N LYS A 108 5.46 0.51 -7.55
CA LYS A 108 4.69 1.13 -8.63
C LYS A 108 3.29 1.53 -8.20
N VAL A 109 2.83 2.70 -8.64
CA VAL A 109 1.40 3.06 -8.67
C VAL A 109 0.84 2.70 -10.04
N ILE A 110 -0.26 1.96 -10.05
CA ILE A 110 -0.94 1.50 -11.29
C ILE A 110 -1.98 2.52 -11.72
N GLU A 111 -2.81 2.96 -10.77
CA GLU A 111 -3.86 3.95 -11.00
C GLU A 111 -4.16 4.74 -9.72
N VAL A 112 -4.83 5.86 -9.89
CA VAL A 112 -5.47 6.64 -8.84
C VAL A 112 -6.93 6.85 -9.20
N SER A 113 -7.81 6.76 -8.22
CA SER A 113 -9.26 6.85 -8.44
C SER A 113 -9.93 7.88 -7.55
N ALA A 114 -10.88 8.61 -8.14
CA ALA A 114 -11.89 9.31 -7.35
C ALA A 114 -12.92 8.30 -6.82
N VAL A 115 -13.20 8.31 -5.52
CA VAL A 115 -14.09 7.35 -4.86
C VAL A 115 -15.12 8.04 -3.98
N ALA A 116 -16.34 7.48 -3.93
CA ALA A 116 -17.42 8.02 -3.09
C ALA A 116 -17.23 7.69 -1.60
N PHE A 117 -16.57 6.55 -1.31
CA PHE A 117 -16.33 6.08 0.06
C PHE A 117 -14.83 5.77 0.19
N PRO A 118 -14.02 6.73 0.61
CA PRO A 118 -12.63 6.45 0.96
C PRO A 118 -12.62 5.53 2.19
N GLN A 119 -11.77 4.53 2.19
CA GLN A 119 -11.72 3.53 3.26
C GLN A 119 -11.22 4.11 4.60
N TYR A 120 -10.61 5.33 4.63
CA TYR A 120 -10.14 6.02 5.82
C TYR A 120 -10.48 7.52 5.74
N GLU A 121 -11.12 8.04 6.78
CA GLU A 121 -11.54 9.45 6.82
C GLU A 121 -10.38 10.44 7.00
N GLU A 122 -9.22 9.97 7.47
CA GLU A 122 -8.07 10.83 7.83
C GLU A 122 -6.91 10.84 6.81
N THR A 123 -6.99 10.01 5.78
CA THR A 123 -5.97 10.00 4.71
C THR A 123 -6.65 10.07 3.37
N ASP A 124 -6.37 11.10 2.62
CA ASP A 124 -6.84 11.28 1.24
C ASP A 124 -6.30 10.19 0.27
N LEU A 125 -5.67 9.15 0.77
CA LEU A 125 -5.02 8.11 -0.04
C LEU A 125 -5.18 6.74 0.58
N GLN A 126 -5.90 5.84 -0.12
CA GLN A 126 -5.95 4.44 0.23
C GLN A 126 -5.74 3.50 -0.93
N ALA A 127 -5.00 2.45 -0.57
CA ALA A 127 -4.79 1.32 -1.43
C ALA A 127 -5.98 0.37 -1.40
N ALA A 128 -6.70 0.27 -2.50
CA ALA A 128 -7.52 -0.87 -2.77
C ALA A 128 -7.22 -1.38 -4.17
N SER A 129 -6.68 -2.58 -4.32
CA SER A 129 -6.72 -3.26 -5.61
C SER A 129 -7.87 -4.24 -5.61
N LYS A 130 -8.67 -4.22 -6.65
CA LYS A 130 -9.75 -5.18 -6.88
C LYS A 130 -9.22 -6.60 -7.15
N ASP A 131 -7.95 -6.71 -7.58
CA ASP A 131 -7.31 -7.97 -7.95
C ASP A 131 -5.92 -8.08 -7.30
N GLY A 132 -5.81 -8.72 -6.15
CA GLY A 132 -4.55 -9.27 -5.66
C GLY A 132 -3.90 -8.58 -4.46
N SER A 133 -4.26 -7.37 -4.03
CA SER A 133 -3.61 -6.75 -2.86
C SER A 133 -4.04 -7.42 -1.55
N LEU A 134 -5.28 -7.86 -1.45
CA LEU A 134 -5.74 -8.66 -0.30
C LEU A 134 -5.05 -10.02 -0.25
N ASP A 135 -4.84 -10.67 -1.41
CA ASP A 135 -4.16 -11.95 -1.48
C ASP A 135 -2.66 -11.82 -1.22
N SER A 136 -2.01 -10.76 -1.72
CA SER A 136 -0.61 -10.48 -1.41
C SER A 136 -0.42 -10.12 0.07
N GLY A 137 -1.33 -9.36 0.67
CA GLY A 137 -1.31 -9.04 2.08
C GLY A 137 -1.50 -10.28 2.98
N ARG A 138 -2.42 -11.19 2.60
CA ARG A 138 -2.60 -12.46 3.31
C ARG A 138 -1.38 -13.37 3.21
N ALA A 139 -0.80 -13.48 2.02
CA ALA A 139 0.42 -14.27 1.79
C ALA A 139 1.63 -13.69 2.57
N SER A 140 1.78 -12.36 2.58
CA SER A 140 2.80 -11.67 3.37
C SER A 140 2.61 -11.90 4.87
N LEU A 141 1.37 -11.77 5.40
CA LEU A 141 1.05 -12.07 6.79
C LEU A 141 1.36 -13.52 7.16
N GLU A 142 0.97 -14.48 6.32
CA GLU A 142 1.24 -15.90 6.57
C GLU A 142 2.74 -16.21 6.57
N SER A 143 3.49 -15.60 5.65
CA SER A 143 4.95 -15.71 5.60
C SER A 143 5.60 -15.14 6.86
N ALA A 144 5.17 -13.96 7.32
CA ALA A 144 5.67 -13.33 8.53
C ALA A 144 5.39 -14.17 9.78
N ARG A 145 4.18 -14.77 9.89
CA ARG A 145 3.84 -15.68 11.00
C ARG A 145 4.68 -16.95 11.00
N LYS A 146 4.93 -17.54 9.83
CA LYS A 146 5.82 -18.71 9.70
C LYS A 146 7.26 -18.38 10.11
N GLN A 147 7.76 -17.20 9.74
CA GLN A 147 9.09 -16.76 10.15
C GLN A 147 9.18 -16.59 11.67
N LEU A 148 8.20 -15.91 12.28
CA LEU A 148 8.15 -15.71 13.73
C LEU A 148 8.17 -17.05 14.50
N GLU A 149 7.39 -18.04 14.02
CA GLU A 149 7.35 -19.37 14.66
C GLU A 149 8.68 -20.10 14.49
N ALA A 150 9.33 -20.01 13.33
CA ALA A 150 10.66 -20.59 13.11
C ALA A 150 11.71 -19.97 14.03
N ASP A 151 11.67 -18.64 14.22
CA ASP A 151 12.59 -17.92 15.10
C ASP A 151 12.36 -18.31 16.57
N ARG A 152 11.11 -18.48 17.02
CA ARG A 152 10.77 -18.98 18.38
C ARG A 152 11.31 -20.39 18.62
N ILE A 153 11.15 -21.28 17.64
CA ILE A 153 11.68 -22.67 17.73
C ILE A 153 13.21 -22.64 17.79
N ALA A 154 13.87 -21.83 16.96
CA ALA A 154 15.32 -21.69 16.96
C ALA A 154 15.85 -21.17 18.31
N GLN A 155 15.21 -20.15 18.86
CA GLN A 155 15.56 -19.60 20.17
C GLN A 155 15.38 -20.64 21.29
N ALA A 156 14.26 -21.35 21.36
CA ALA A 156 14.01 -22.41 22.35
C ALA A 156 15.05 -23.55 22.26
N ASN A 157 15.46 -23.92 21.05
CA ASN A 157 16.49 -24.92 20.83
C ASN A 157 17.88 -24.42 21.30
N GLN A 158 18.19 -23.14 21.07
CA GLN A 158 19.42 -22.53 21.56
C GLN A 158 19.48 -22.50 23.09
N GLU A 159 18.41 -22.10 23.75
CA GLU A 159 18.27 -22.11 25.22
C GLU A 159 18.47 -23.51 25.78
N ARG A 160 17.81 -24.54 25.21
CA ARG A 160 17.98 -25.94 25.59
C ARG A 160 19.42 -26.40 25.45
N ARG A 161 20.09 -26.04 24.35
CA ARG A 161 21.50 -26.38 24.10
C ARG A 161 22.42 -25.73 25.14
N MET A 162 22.21 -24.46 25.47
CA MET A 162 22.97 -23.74 26.48
C MET A 162 22.78 -24.36 27.89
N ALA A 163 21.54 -24.69 28.26
CA ALA A 163 21.24 -25.37 29.54
C ALA A 163 21.90 -26.74 29.61
N LEU A 164 21.99 -27.49 28.54
CA LEU A 164 22.68 -28.80 28.46
C LEU A 164 24.19 -28.64 28.63
N LEU A 165 24.80 -27.66 27.99
CA LEU A 165 26.23 -27.35 28.11
C LEU A 165 26.60 -26.95 29.56
N ASP A 166 25.79 -26.11 30.20
CA ASP A 166 25.99 -25.71 31.61
C ASP A 166 25.91 -26.89 32.55
N ARG A 167 24.98 -27.84 32.32
CA ARG A 167 24.91 -29.11 33.07
C ARG A 167 26.13 -29.98 32.88
N LEU A 168 26.64 -30.11 31.65
CA LEU A 168 27.84 -30.90 31.35
C LEU A 168 29.08 -30.31 32.03
N ASN A 169 29.26 -28.99 31.95
CA ASN A 169 30.38 -28.32 32.61
C ASN A 169 30.40 -28.55 34.13
N LYS A 170 29.22 -28.47 34.78
CA LYS A 170 29.10 -28.75 36.23
C LYS A 170 29.40 -30.19 36.62
N LEU A 171 29.32 -31.15 35.68
CA LEU A 171 29.68 -32.55 35.93
C LEU A 171 31.17 -32.84 35.71
N THR A 172 31.89 -31.98 35.04
CA THR A 172 33.34 -32.11 34.76
C THR A 172 34.23 -31.35 35.75
N GLU A 173 33.64 -30.57 36.66
CA GLU A 173 34.34 -29.83 37.73
C GLU A 173 34.39 -30.61 39.08
N VAL A 174 34.00 -31.90 39.11
CA VAL A 174 34.13 -32.84 40.27
C VAL A 174 35.22 -33.85 39.95
#